data_69e5f9e66853bfa422427144430a1e66
#
_entry.id   69e5f9e66853bfa422427144430a1e66
#
_cell.length_a   1.000
_cell.length_b   1.000
_cell.length_c   1.000
_cell.angle_alpha   90.00
_cell.angle_beta   90.00
_cell.angle_gamma   90.00
#
_symmetry.space_group_name_H-M   'P 1'
#
loop_
_entity.id
_entity.type
_entity.pdbx_description
1 polymer ?
#
loop_
_entity_poly.entity_id
_entity_poly.type
_entity_poly.pdbx_seq_one_letter_code
_entity_poly.pdbx_strand_id
1 'polypeptide(L)'
;TPLYSSAASDVYKRQAKAGVLALAKGLSRTYAREGLLVNAVSPAFIHTPMTDAMMNKRSKELGVSFDEAIESFLDQERPYMELKRRGEPEEVAAVIAFLCSDKASFVNGSNYRVDSGSVATF
;
A
#
# COMPACT_ATOMS: atom_id res chain seq x y z
N THR A 1 24.79 5.24 7.92
CA THR A 1 23.93 6.36 7.49
C THR A 1 23.35 7.05 8.72
N PRO A 2 23.44 8.36 8.81
CA PRO A 2 22.88 9.08 9.96
C PRO A 2 21.36 8.85 10.06
N LEU A 3 20.85 8.80 11.30
CA LEU A 3 19.42 8.59 11.57
C LEU A 3 18.52 9.64 10.90
N TYR A 4 18.97 10.89 10.84
CA TYR A 4 18.22 11.94 10.17
C TYR A 4 18.08 11.71 8.65
N SER A 5 19.03 11.04 8.03
CA SER A 5 18.96 10.70 6.61
C SER A 5 17.84 9.72 6.32
N SER A 6 17.63 8.72 7.20
CA SER A 6 16.48 7.80 7.08
C SER A 6 15.16 8.53 7.26
N ALA A 7 15.06 9.40 8.27
CA ALA A 7 13.86 10.20 8.52
C ALA A 7 13.56 11.14 7.35
N ALA A 8 14.57 11.81 6.81
CA ALA A 8 14.42 12.67 5.63
C ALA A 8 13.94 11.87 4.42
N SER A 9 14.51 10.69 4.19
CA SER A 9 14.09 9.80 3.10
C SER A 9 12.62 9.40 3.23
N ASP A 10 12.17 9.07 4.44
CA ASP A 10 10.78 8.74 4.70
C ASP A 10 9.83 9.91 4.44
N VAL A 11 10.21 11.12 4.83
CA VAL A 11 9.42 12.34 4.57
C VAL A 11 9.28 12.54 3.06
N TYR A 12 10.38 12.49 2.29
CA TYR A 12 10.33 12.65 0.85
C TYR A 12 9.50 11.57 0.15
N LYS A 13 9.59 10.32 0.60
CA LYS A 13 8.77 9.23 0.07
C LYS A 13 7.29 9.48 0.30
N ARG A 14 6.91 9.93 1.49
CA ARG A 14 5.51 10.25 1.82
C ARG A 14 5.01 11.41 0.98
N GLN A 15 5.81 12.45 0.81
CA GLN A 15 5.47 13.60 -0.03
C GLN A 15 5.28 13.20 -1.49
N ALA A 16 6.17 12.38 -2.04
CA ALA A 16 6.06 11.88 -3.40
C ALA A 16 4.79 11.06 -3.61
N LYS A 17 4.45 10.17 -2.67
CA LYS A 17 3.23 9.36 -2.74
C LYS A 17 1.98 10.22 -2.60
N ALA A 18 1.97 11.20 -1.71
CA ALA A 18 0.87 12.14 -1.58
C ALA A 18 0.69 12.96 -2.87
N GLY A 19 1.78 13.35 -3.50
CA GLY A 19 1.78 14.03 -4.80
C GLY A 19 1.16 13.17 -5.92
N VAL A 20 1.46 11.88 -5.93
CA VAL A 20 0.85 10.93 -6.90
C VAL A 20 -0.67 10.87 -6.72
N LEU A 21 -1.15 10.79 -5.47
CA LEU A 21 -2.60 10.76 -5.20
C LEU A 21 -3.27 12.07 -5.63
N ALA A 22 -2.65 13.21 -5.35
CA ALA A 22 -3.15 14.52 -5.76
C ALA A 22 -3.17 14.66 -7.29
N LEU A 23 -2.13 14.20 -7.97
CA LEU A 23 -2.05 14.18 -9.43
C LEU A 23 -3.16 13.31 -10.03
N ALA A 24 -3.35 12.11 -9.51
CA ALA A 24 -4.41 11.21 -9.96
C ALA A 24 -5.79 11.87 -9.85
N LYS A 25 -6.05 12.54 -8.73
CA LYS A 25 -7.31 13.28 -8.52
C LYS A 25 -7.48 14.43 -9.50
N GLY A 26 -6.42 15.20 -9.74
CA GLY A 26 -6.41 16.28 -10.72
C GLY A 26 -6.71 15.78 -12.13
N LEU A 27 -6.00 14.74 -12.56
CA LEU A 27 -6.21 14.13 -13.88
C LEU A 27 -7.63 13.57 -14.04
N SER A 28 -8.18 12.96 -12.98
CA SER A 28 -9.53 12.42 -13.01
C SER A 28 -10.60 13.49 -13.29
N ARG A 29 -10.37 14.70 -12.80
CA ARG A 29 -11.28 15.83 -13.02
C ARG A 29 -11.08 16.48 -14.39
N THR A 30 -9.82 16.57 -14.83
CA THR A 30 -9.49 17.27 -16.07
C THR A 30 -9.95 16.49 -17.29
N TYR A 31 -9.82 15.17 -17.31
CA TYR A 31 -9.95 14.35 -18.52
C TYR A 31 -11.15 13.40 -18.51
N ALA A 32 -11.98 13.39 -17.47
CA ALA A 32 -13.14 12.49 -17.42
C ALA A 32 -14.10 12.68 -18.59
N ARG A 33 -14.31 13.93 -19.02
CA ARG A 33 -15.19 14.24 -20.17
C ARG A 33 -14.65 13.70 -21.49
N GLU A 34 -13.36 13.43 -21.57
CA GLU A 34 -12.71 12.82 -22.73
C GLU A 34 -12.68 11.28 -22.64
N GLY A 35 -13.31 10.71 -21.63
CA GLY A 35 -13.39 9.25 -21.44
C GLY A 35 -12.24 8.64 -20.64
N LEU A 36 -11.38 9.45 -20.03
CA LEU A 36 -10.27 8.97 -19.23
C LEU A 36 -10.66 8.92 -17.75
N LEU A 37 -10.71 7.73 -17.19
CA LEU A 37 -10.93 7.51 -15.76
C LEU A 37 -9.56 7.26 -15.09
N VAL A 38 -9.33 7.93 -13.95
CA VAL A 38 -8.05 7.82 -13.24
C VAL A 38 -8.33 7.53 -11.77
N ASN A 39 -7.83 6.40 -11.31
CA ASN A 39 -7.95 5.96 -9.92
C ASN A 39 -6.58 5.58 -9.39
N ALA A 40 -6.45 5.54 -8.08
CA ALA A 40 -5.24 5.09 -7.40
C ALA A 40 -5.53 3.80 -6.64
N VAL A 41 -4.50 2.96 -6.50
CA VAL A 41 -4.55 1.76 -5.66
C VAL A 41 -3.41 1.87 -4.64
N SER A 42 -3.75 1.70 -3.38
CA SER A 42 -2.81 1.83 -2.26
C SER A 42 -2.74 0.53 -1.47
N PRO A 43 -1.83 -0.37 -1.85
CA PRO A 43 -1.61 -1.61 -1.09
C PRO A 43 -0.76 -1.34 0.15
N ALA A 44 -0.87 -2.20 1.15
CA ALA A 44 -0.02 -2.16 2.33
C ALA A 44 0.38 -3.56 2.76
N PHE A 45 1.67 -3.73 3.00
CA PHE A 45 2.33 -4.92 3.48
C PHE A 45 1.95 -6.17 2.70
N ILE A 46 2.40 -6.19 1.47
CA ILE A 46 2.15 -7.27 0.52
C ILE A 46 3.30 -8.27 0.53
N HIS A 47 2.98 -9.54 0.31
CA HIS A 47 3.95 -10.61 0.17
C HIS A 47 4.77 -10.41 -1.11
N THR A 48 5.99 -9.93 -0.95
CA THR A 48 6.94 -9.63 -2.03
C THR A 48 8.34 -10.04 -1.59
N PRO A 49 9.30 -10.19 -2.51
CA PRO A 49 10.70 -10.42 -2.13
C PRO A 49 11.24 -9.39 -1.14
N MET A 50 10.80 -8.13 -1.25
CA MET A 50 11.23 -7.07 -0.34
C MET A 50 10.71 -7.32 1.09
N THR A 51 9.43 -7.64 1.25
CA THR A 51 8.87 -7.92 2.59
C THR A 51 9.34 -9.26 3.13
N ASP A 52 9.66 -10.24 2.28
CA ASP A 52 10.33 -11.47 2.70
C ASP A 52 11.70 -11.17 3.30
N ALA A 53 12.49 -10.34 2.65
CA ALA A 53 13.80 -9.93 3.15
C ALA A 53 13.70 -9.18 4.48
N MET A 54 12.71 -8.29 4.62
CA MET A 54 12.44 -7.57 5.87
C MET A 54 12.12 -8.53 7.00
N MET A 55 11.27 -9.52 6.75
CA MET A 55 10.84 -10.47 7.78
C MET A 55 11.94 -11.47 8.12
N ASN A 56 12.75 -11.88 7.14
CA ASN A 56 13.95 -12.68 7.41
C ASN A 56 14.94 -11.95 8.32
N LYS A 57 15.18 -10.67 8.05
CA LYS A 57 16.03 -9.83 8.89
C LYS A 57 15.47 -9.72 10.32
N ARG A 58 14.19 -9.44 10.44
CA ARG A 58 13.52 -9.33 11.74
C ARG A 58 13.55 -10.65 12.51
N SER A 59 13.33 -11.77 11.83
CA SER A 59 13.43 -13.11 12.40
C SER A 59 14.82 -13.34 13.05
N LYS A 60 15.87 -12.97 12.35
CA LYS A 60 17.25 -13.10 12.86
C LYS A 60 17.52 -12.16 14.02
N GLU A 61 17.08 -10.92 13.92
CA GLU A 61 17.30 -9.91 14.98
C GLU A 61 16.56 -10.26 16.27
N LEU A 62 15.37 -10.82 16.19
CA LEU A 62 14.55 -11.19 17.35
C LEU A 62 14.80 -12.63 17.82
N GLY A 63 15.48 -13.45 17.04
CA GLY A 63 15.69 -14.85 17.37
C GLY A 63 14.40 -15.68 17.37
N VAL A 64 13.46 -15.36 16.47
CA VAL A 64 12.16 -16.02 16.35
C VAL A 64 12.00 -16.62 14.94
N SER A 65 10.96 -17.41 14.74
CA SER A 65 10.64 -17.94 13.41
C SER A 65 10.21 -16.84 12.44
N PHE A 66 10.21 -17.15 11.14
CA PHE A 66 9.74 -16.23 10.10
C PHE A 66 8.27 -15.83 10.34
N ASP A 67 7.40 -16.78 10.66
CA ASP A 67 5.99 -16.51 10.91
C ASP A 67 5.78 -15.67 12.17
N GLU A 68 6.54 -15.95 13.23
CA GLU A 68 6.51 -15.12 14.45
C GLU A 68 7.01 -13.71 14.18
N ALA A 69 8.00 -13.53 13.30
CA ALA A 69 8.48 -12.22 12.90
C ALA A 69 7.39 -11.42 12.19
N ILE A 70 6.64 -12.05 11.28
CA ILE A 70 5.50 -11.43 10.60
C ILE A 70 4.43 -11.02 11.62
N GLU A 71 4.04 -11.92 12.50
CA GLU A 71 3.02 -11.67 13.51
C GLU A 71 3.41 -10.51 14.41
N SER A 72 4.63 -10.50 14.93
CA SER A 72 5.12 -9.42 15.79
C SER A 72 5.18 -8.08 15.06
N PHE A 73 5.58 -8.09 13.78
CA PHE A 73 5.61 -6.87 12.96
C PHE A 73 4.21 -6.30 12.76
N LEU A 74 3.24 -7.15 12.42
CA LEU A 74 1.86 -6.71 12.23
C LEU A 74 1.26 -6.14 13.52
N ASP A 75 1.51 -6.77 14.64
CA ASP A 75 1.00 -6.30 15.94
C ASP A 75 1.61 -4.96 16.36
N GLN A 76 2.89 -4.75 16.11
CA GLN A 76 3.60 -3.55 16.54
C GLN A 76 3.50 -2.40 15.55
N GLU A 77 3.67 -2.69 14.27
CA GLU A 77 3.80 -1.66 13.22
C GLU A 77 2.53 -1.47 12.39
N ARG A 78 1.63 -2.43 12.42
CA ARG A 78 0.39 -2.41 11.65
C ARG A 78 -0.82 -2.90 12.45
N PRO A 79 -1.10 -2.29 13.62
CA PRO A 79 -2.12 -2.82 14.54
C PRO A 79 -3.53 -2.84 13.94
N TYR A 80 -3.82 -2.00 12.95
CA TYR A 80 -5.14 -1.96 12.31
C TYR A 80 -5.33 -2.99 11.19
N MET A 81 -4.29 -3.74 10.84
CA MET A 81 -4.41 -4.83 9.86
C MET A 81 -5.02 -6.07 10.53
N GLU A 82 -6.32 -6.09 10.64
CA GLU A 82 -7.06 -7.09 11.42
C GLU A 82 -7.05 -8.50 10.82
N LEU A 83 -6.74 -8.64 9.54
CA LEU A 83 -6.59 -9.98 8.94
C LEU A 83 -5.30 -10.69 9.41
N LYS A 84 -4.39 -9.97 10.05
CA LYS A 84 -3.17 -10.49 10.67
C LYS A 84 -2.32 -11.36 9.74
N ARG A 85 -2.23 -10.95 8.48
CA ARG A 85 -1.36 -11.56 7.47
C ARG A 85 -0.93 -10.51 6.47
N ARG A 86 0.09 -10.81 5.68
CA ARG A 86 0.41 -10.00 4.50
C ARG A 86 -0.66 -10.23 3.42
N GLY A 87 -0.95 -9.20 2.63
CA GLY A 87 -1.75 -9.37 1.43
C GLY A 87 -0.95 -10.08 0.34
N GLU A 88 -1.64 -10.74 -0.57
CA GLU A 88 -1.01 -11.37 -1.72
C GLU A 88 -1.05 -10.43 -2.95
N PRO A 89 -0.03 -10.48 -3.83
CA PRO A 89 -0.03 -9.67 -5.05
C PRO A 89 -1.29 -9.83 -5.90
N GLU A 90 -1.85 -11.04 -5.94
CA GLU A 90 -3.08 -11.34 -6.68
C GLU A 90 -4.28 -10.58 -6.14
N GLU A 91 -4.31 -10.31 -4.84
CA GLU A 91 -5.39 -9.54 -4.20
C GLU A 91 -5.35 -8.07 -4.65
N VAL A 92 -4.15 -7.51 -4.82
CA VAL A 92 -3.96 -6.17 -5.38
C VAL A 92 -4.30 -6.17 -6.88
N ALA A 93 -3.82 -7.16 -7.61
CA ALA A 93 -4.05 -7.31 -9.04
C ALA A 93 -5.55 -7.41 -9.37
N ALA A 94 -6.34 -8.09 -8.54
CA ALA A 94 -7.78 -8.20 -8.73
C ALA A 94 -8.48 -6.83 -8.67
N VAL A 95 -8.07 -5.95 -7.76
CA VAL A 95 -8.60 -4.59 -7.67
C VAL A 95 -8.21 -3.78 -8.91
N ILE A 96 -6.96 -3.86 -9.34
CA ILE A 96 -6.48 -3.18 -10.54
C ILE A 96 -7.26 -3.65 -11.78
N ALA A 97 -7.44 -4.96 -11.93
CA ALA A 97 -8.18 -5.54 -13.04
C ALA A 97 -9.64 -5.05 -13.07
N PHE A 98 -10.30 -5.00 -11.91
CA PHE A 98 -11.64 -4.43 -11.80
C PHE A 98 -11.67 -2.98 -12.28
N LEU A 99 -10.73 -2.15 -11.80
CA LEU A 99 -10.67 -0.72 -12.16
C LEU A 99 -10.38 -0.50 -13.64
N CYS A 100 -9.71 -1.43 -14.30
CA CYS A 100 -9.44 -1.40 -15.74
C CYS A 100 -10.55 -2.01 -16.59
N SER A 101 -11.62 -2.50 -15.98
CA SER A 101 -12.72 -3.16 -16.69
C SER A 101 -13.90 -2.21 -16.93
N ASP A 102 -14.80 -2.62 -17.82
CA ASP A 102 -16.05 -1.89 -18.05
C ASP A 102 -16.96 -1.83 -16.83
N LYS A 103 -16.74 -2.73 -15.87
CA LYS A 103 -17.50 -2.76 -14.62
C LYS A 103 -17.19 -1.57 -13.71
N ALA A 104 -16.08 -0.91 -13.93
CA ALA A 104 -15.67 0.29 -13.19
C ALA A 104 -15.96 1.59 -13.96
N SER A 105 -16.88 1.58 -14.90
CA SER A 105 -17.15 2.71 -15.80
C SER A 105 -17.66 3.97 -15.10
N PHE A 106 -18.09 3.88 -13.84
CA PHE A 106 -18.50 5.03 -13.04
C PHE A 106 -17.57 5.31 -11.87
N VAL A 107 -16.39 4.67 -11.87
CA VAL A 107 -15.37 4.82 -10.81
C VAL A 107 -14.27 5.73 -11.32
N ASN A 108 -14.12 6.91 -10.69
CA ASN A 108 -13.18 7.92 -11.12
C ASN A 108 -12.71 8.77 -9.93
N GLY A 109 -11.43 9.03 -9.86
CA GLY A 109 -10.85 9.89 -8.83
C GLY A 109 -10.81 9.28 -7.42
N SER A 110 -10.88 7.97 -7.30
CA SER A 110 -10.87 7.28 -6.01
C SER A 110 -9.52 6.64 -5.71
N ASN A 111 -9.23 6.51 -4.44
CA ASN A 111 -8.09 5.74 -3.95
C ASN A 111 -8.60 4.44 -3.31
N TYR A 112 -8.24 3.31 -3.91
CA TYR A 112 -8.63 2.00 -3.43
C TYR A 112 -7.53 1.42 -2.56
N ARG A 113 -7.78 1.36 -1.27
CA ARG A 113 -6.86 0.74 -0.31
C ARG A 113 -7.03 -0.78 -0.34
N VAL A 114 -5.90 -1.49 -0.46
CA VAL A 114 -5.84 -2.95 -0.38
C VAL A 114 -4.87 -3.28 0.76
N ASP A 115 -5.32 -3.11 1.99
CA ASP A 115 -4.44 -2.93 3.14
C ASP A 115 -4.98 -3.53 4.45
N SER A 116 -6.04 -4.35 4.40
CA SER A 116 -6.65 -4.93 5.60
C SER A 116 -7.02 -3.90 6.67
N GLY A 117 -7.36 -2.66 6.26
CA GLY A 117 -7.74 -1.61 7.20
C GLY A 117 -6.57 -0.94 7.91
N SER A 118 -5.36 -0.98 7.35
CA SER A 118 -4.16 -0.47 8.04
C SER A 118 -4.18 1.04 8.31
N VAL A 119 -5.04 1.78 7.62
CA VAL A 119 -5.21 3.23 7.80
C VAL A 119 -6.42 3.49 8.69
N ALA A 120 -6.25 4.29 9.73
CA ALA A 120 -7.28 4.55 10.73
C ALA A 120 -8.44 5.42 10.24
N THR A 121 -8.33 6.06 9.07
CA THR A 121 -9.36 6.91 8.47
C THR A 121 -10.09 6.19 7.34
N PHE A 122 -11.37 6.55 7.13
CA PHE A 122 -12.14 6.06 5.97
C PHE A 122 -11.92 6.88 4.71
#